data_db010a01a22421b6b775861c804c9a51
#
_entry.id   db010a01a22421b6b775861c804c9a51
#
_cell.length_a   1.000
_cell.length_b   1.000
_cell.length_c   1.000
_cell.angle_alpha   90.00
_cell.angle_beta   90.00
_cell.angle_gamma   90.00
#
_symmetry.space_group_name_H-M   'P 1'
#
loop_
_entity.id
_entity.type
_entity.pdbx_description
1 polymer ?
#
loop_
_entity_poly.entity_id
_entity_poly.type
_entity_poly.pdbx_seq_one_letter_code
_entity_poly.pdbx_strand_id
1 'polypeptide(L)'
;MPTPSQIRRFGVLGSGEVGQTLAKGLKAHGYEVRIGTRSPAKLADFTKSTGIDAGAFADVARWGEALVLAVLGEAAMEVLTTVGAASLSGKTILDTTNALSHEPPEQGVLKTFTGPNESLMERMQQAYPQAHFVKVFNSVGSALMVNPKIPSGRPTMFYCGNDAGAKAVAASVIEQFGWEGADMGGAIAARAIEPLAVLWCIPGFLQNDWTHAFRVVRP
;
A
#
# COMPACT_ATOMS: atom_id res chain seq x y z
N MET A 1 -17.17 10.38 -6.03
CA MET A 1 -15.99 10.05 -5.18
C MET A 1 -15.85 11.09 -4.09
N PRO A 2 -15.59 10.70 -2.85
CA PRO A 2 -15.22 11.67 -1.83
C PRO A 2 -13.87 12.31 -2.19
N THR A 3 -13.78 13.61 -1.96
CA THR A 3 -12.51 14.34 -2.10
C THR A 3 -11.54 13.95 -0.96
N PRO A 4 -10.23 14.17 -1.08
CA PRO A 4 -9.28 13.90 0.01
C PRO A 4 -9.69 14.49 1.36
N SER A 5 -10.27 15.68 1.35
CA SER A 5 -10.76 16.36 2.56
C SER A 5 -12.02 15.73 3.19
N GLN A 6 -12.70 14.87 2.48
CA GLN A 6 -13.91 14.18 2.96
C GLN A 6 -13.61 12.81 3.56
N ILE A 7 -12.46 12.20 3.25
CA ILE A 7 -12.04 10.92 3.84
C ILE A 7 -11.68 11.14 5.31
N ARG A 8 -12.35 10.43 6.20
CA ARG A 8 -12.07 10.42 7.64
C ARG A 8 -11.66 9.06 8.15
N ARG A 9 -12.12 7.98 7.50
CA ARG A 9 -11.99 6.61 7.95
C ARG A 9 -11.21 5.76 6.96
N PHE A 10 -10.07 5.23 7.40
CA PHE A 10 -9.28 4.27 6.64
C PHE A 10 -9.40 2.85 7.21
N GLY A 11 -9.78 1.91 6.37
CA GLY A 11 -9.67 0.48 6.66
C GLY A 11 -8.36 -0.07 6.12
N VAL A 12 -7.48 -0.58 6.98
CA VAL A 12 -6.22 -1.20 6.58
C VAL A 12 -6.42 -2.71 6.48
N LEU A 13 -6.34 -3.28 5.31
CA LEU A 13 -6.48 -4.71 5.05
C LEU A 13 -5.10 -5.37 5.07
N GLY A 14 -4.74 -5.98 6.19
CA GLY A 14 -3.44 -6.59 6.44
C GLY A 14 -2.86 -6.14 7.78
N SER A 15 -2.40 -7.10 8.58
CA SER A 15 -1.91 -6.90 9.95
C SER A 15 -0.42 -7.20 10.11
N GLY A 16 0.30 -7.34 9.01
CA GLY A 16 1.75 -7.42 8.98
C GLY A 16 2.40 -6.07 9.32
N GLU A 17 3.72 -6.02 9.29
CA GLU A 17 4.50 -4.83 9.63
C GLU A 17 4.10 -3.60 8.80
N VAL A 18 3.95 -3.75 7.47
CA VAL A 18 3.49 -2.68 6.58
C VAL A 18 2.11 -2.16 6.99
N GLY A 19 1.14 -3.06 7.19
CA GLY A 19 -0.22 -2.68 7.59
C GLY A 19 -0.26 -1.95 8.92
N GLN A 20 0.48 -2.43 9.92
CA GLN A 20 0.57 -1.77 11.23
C GLN A 20 1.26 -0.40 11.16
N THR A 21 2.31 -0.27 10.35
CA THR A 21 3.02 1.01 10.15
C THR A 21 2.12 2.03 9.49
N LEU A 22 1.43 1.67 8.41
CA LEU A 22 0.52 2.57 7.72
C LEU A 22 -0.70 2.93 8.58
N ALA A 23 -1.25 1.97 9.35
CA ALA A 23 -2.34 2.23 10.27
C ALA A 23 -1.94 3.25 11.37
N LYS A 24 -0.77 3.09 11.97
CA LYS A 24 -0.23 4.05 12.95
C LYS A 24 0.03 5.43 12.31
N GLY A 25 0.59 5.45 11.11
CA GLY A 25 0.83 6.67 10.35
C GLY A 25 -0.46 7.43 10.06
N LEU A 26 -1.46 6.78 9.50
CA LEU A 26 -2.77 7.39 9.23
C LEU A 26 -3.42 7.94 10.51
N LYS A 27 -3.38 7.18 11.61
CA LYS A 27 -3.90 7.64 12.90
C LYS A 27 -3.16 8.88 13.43
N ALA A 28 -1.84 8.90 13.31
CA ALA A 28 -1.03 10.05 13.72
C ALA A 28 -1.33 11.32 12.90
N HIS A 29 -1.80 11.17 11.67
CA HIS A 29 -2.25 12.27 10.80
C HIS A 29 -3.75 12.59 10.94
N GLY A 30 -4.42 12.08 11.99
CA GLY A 30 -5.77 12.49 12.37
C GLY A 30 -6.91 11.69 11.73
N TYR A 31 -6.61 10.58 11.04
CA TYR A 31 -7.64 9.70 10.52
C TYR A 31 -8.14 8.72 11.59
N GLU A 32 -9.40 8.34 11.49
CA GLU A 32 -9.92 7.17 12.16
C GLU A 32 -9.44 5.93 11.39
N VAL A 33 -8.91 4.93 12.11
CA VAL A 33 -8.31 3.75 11.47
C VAL A 33 -8.78 2.47 12.14
N ARG A 34 -9.11 1.47 11.33
CA ARG A 34 -9.27 0.08 11.77
C ARG A 34 -8.38 -0.82 10.95
N ILE A 35 -7.90 -1.90 11.56
CA ILE A 35 -7.03 -2.87 10.90
C ILE A 35 -7.73 -4.21 10.72
N GLY A 36 -7.75 -4.72 9.49
CA GLY A 36 -8.37 -5.97 9.10
C GLY A 36 -7.37 -7.13 9.12
N THR A 37 -7.79 -8.26 9.67
CA THR A 37 -6.97 -9.48 9.75
C THR A 37 -7.84 -10.73 9.77
N ARG A 38 -7.24 -11.90 9.48
CA ARG A 38 -7.88 -13.22 9.65
C ARG A 38 -8.04 -13.60 11.14
N SER A 39 -7.26 -13.01 12.02
CA SER A 39 -7.20 -13.36 13.45
C SER A 39 -7.13 -12.11 14.32
N PRO A 40 -8.24 -11.39 14.55
CA PRO A 40 -8.26 -10.14 15.31
C PRO A 40 -7.68 -10.29 16.74
N ALA A 41 -7.89 -11.43 17.38
CA ALA A 41 -7.35 -11.68 18.72
C ALA A 41 -5.82 -11.61 18.83
N LYS A 42 -5.10 -11.89 17.73
CA LYS A 42 -3.63 -11.76 17.69
C LYS A 42 -3.13 -10.32 17.72
N LEU A 43 -4.01 -9.34 17.53
CA LEU A 43 -3.70 -7.92 17.57
C LEU A 43 -4.10 -7.25 18.89
N ALA A 44 -4.40 -8.00 19.96
CA ALA A 44 -4.83 -7.44 21.24
C ALA A 44 -3.82 -6.42 21.80
N ASP A 45 -2.52 -6.75 21.79
CA ASP A 45 -1.47 -5.84 22.28
C ASP A 45 -1.31 -4.61 21.36
N PHE A 46 -1.42 -4.80 20.04
CA PHE A 46 -1.42 -3.69 19.09
C PHE A 46 -2.60 -2.75 19.33
N THR A 47 -3.80 -3.29 19.47
CA THR A 47 -5.01 -2.50 19.77
C THR A 47 -4.86 -1.76 21.09
N LYS A 48 -4.38 -2.43 22.16
CA LYS A 48 -4.16 -1.82 23.46
C LYS A 48 -3.14 -0.67 23.43
N SER A 49 -2.04 -0.85 22.70
CA SER A 49 -0.95 0.13 22.62
C SER A 49 -1.24 1.31 21.72
N THR A 50 -2.04 1.10 20.65
CA THR A 50 -2.29 2.13 19.62
C THR A 50 -3.69 2.73 19.70
N GLY A 51 -4.64 2.04 20.29
CA GLY A 51 -6.07 2.38 20.23
C GLY A 51 -6.64 2.25 18.82
N ILE A 52 -6.06 1.40 17.96
CA ILE A 52 -6.57 1.07 16.62
C ILE A 52 -7.30 -0.27 16.73
N ASP A 53 -8.60 -0.27 16.48
CA ASP A 53 -9.42 -1.47 16.56
C ASP A 53 -9.06 -2.47 15.46
N ALA A 54 -9.03 -3.76 15.81
CA ALA A 54 -8.87 -4.86 14.88
C ALA A 54 -10.20 -5.55 14.60
N GLY A 55 -10.42 -5.97 13.35
CA GLY A 55 -11.62 -6.68 12.94
C GLY A 55 -11.39 -7.64 11.78
N ALA A 56 -12.44 -8.35 11.35
CA ALA A 56 -12.38 -9.14 10.13
C ALA A 56 -12.24 -8.23 8.90
N PHE A 57 -11.63 -8.73 7.83
CA PHE A 57 -11.41 -7.95 6.60
C PHE A 57 -12.68 -7.30 6.06
N ALA A 58 -13.78 -8.06 5.98
CA ALA A 58 -15.05 -7.57 5.44
C ALA A 58 -15.66 -6.45 6.31
N ASP A 59 -15.56 -6.54 7.63
CA ASP A 59 -16.10 -5.53 8.53
C ASP A 59 -15.30 -4.23 8.46
N VAL A 60 -13.98 -4.34 8.43
CA VAL A 60 -13.07 -3.20 8.28
C VAL A 60 -13.26 -2.54 6.92
N ALA A 61 -13.42 -3.32 5.86
CA ALA A 61 -13.65 -2.79 4.52
C ALA A 61 -15.00 -2.06 4.41
N ARG A 62 -16.07 -2.58 5.01
CA ARG A 62 -17.37 -1.89 5.03
C ARG A 62 -17.32 -0.57 5.79
N TRP A 63 -16.60 -0.54 6.91
CA TRP A 63 -16.50 0.63 7.76
C TRP A 63 -15.64 1.74 7.15
N GLY A 64 -14.53 1.41 6.46
CA GLY A 64 -13.61 2.37 5.86
C GLY A 64 -14.24 3.10 4.66
N GLU A 65 -13.99 4.39 4.54
CA GLU A 65 -14.34 5.21 3.37
C GLU A 65 -13.29 5.06 2.27
N ALA A 66 -12.04 4.89 2.67
CA ALA A 66 -10.94 4.45 1.81
C ALA A 66 -10.24 3.26 2.46
N LEU A 67 -9.53 2.48 1.65
CA LEU A 67 -8.86 1.26 2.10
C LEU A 67 -7.36 1.34 1.80
N VAL A 68 -6.56 0.66 2.61
CA VAL A 68 -5.17 0.33 2.33
C VAL A 68 -5.08 -1.19 2.21
N LEU A 69 -4.57 -1.70 1.11
CA LEU A 69 -4.31 -3.13 0.92
C LEU A 69 -2.82 -3.40 1.21
N ALA A 70 -2.54 -4.02 2.37
CA ALA A 70 -1.20 -4.24 2.90
C ALA A 70 -0.99 -5.71 3.30
N VAL A 71 -1.20 -6.60 2.34
CA VAL A 71 -0.99 -8.04 2.45
C VAL A 71 0.10 -8.51 1.49
N LEU A 72 0.55 -9.75 1.61
CA LEU A 72 1.40 -10.36 0.60
C LEU A 72 0.68 -10.40 -0.76
N GLY A 73 1.40 -10.14 -1.85
CA GLY A 73 0.81 -10.10 -3.19
C GLY A 73 0.01 -11.35 -3.56
N GLU A 74 0.52 -12.52 -3.20
CA GLU A 74 -0.17 -13.80 -3.45
C GLU A 74 -1.50 -13.94 -2.69
N ALA A 75 -1.64 -13.27 -1.54
CA ALA A 75 -2.87 -13.27 -0.75
C ALA A 75 -3.86 -12.16 -1.16
N ALA A 76 -3.45 -11.22 -2.02
CA ALA A 76 -4.25 -10.04 -2.32
C ALA A 76 -5.64 -10.38 -2.89
N MET A 77 -5.68 -11.26 -3.89
CA MET A 77 -6.94 -11.67 -4.53
C MET A 77 -7.88 -12.42 -3.58
N GLU A 78 -7.33 -13.28 -2.70
CA GLU A 78 -8.11 -13.99 -1.68
C GLU A 78 -8.75 -13.02 -0.67
N VAL A 79 -7.97 -12.03 -0.21
CA VAL A 79 -8.46 -11.01 0.72
C VAL A 79 -9.55 -10.17 0.08
N LEU A 80 -9.38 -9.72 -1.17
CA LEU A 80 -10.40 -8.97 -1.88
C LEU A 80 -11.68 -9.80 -2.13
N THR A 81 -11.54 -11.09 -2.40
CA THR A 81 -12.68 -12.01 -2.51
C THR A 81 -13.43 -12.14 -1.18
N THR A 82 -12.70 -12.26 -0.06
CA THR A 82 -13.28 -12.31 1.29
C THR A 82 -14.02 -11.01 1.65
N VAL A 83 -13.51 -9.87 1.22
CA VAL A 83 -14.15 -8.55 1.41
C VAL A 83 -15.42 -8.42 0.57
N GLY A 84 -15.39 -8.94 -0.64
CA GLY A 84 -16.52 -8.92 -1.59
C GLY A 84 -16.64 -7.61 -2.36
N ALA A 85 -17.03 -7.71 -3.63
CA ALA A 85 -17.11 -6.60 -4.58
C ALA A 85 -17.97 -5.42 -4.09
N ALA A 86 -19.08 -5.71 -3.40
CA ALA A 86 -19.98 -4.67 -2.89
C ALA A 86 -19.30 -3.74 -1.86
N SER A 87 -18.40 -4.29 -1.03
CA SER A 87 -17.66 -3.50 -0.02
C SER A 87 -16.49 -2.70 -0.61
N LEU A 88 -16.04 -3.07 -1.82
CA LEU A 88 -14.95 -2.40 -2.56
C LEU A 88 -15.48 -1.33 -3.52
N SER A 89 -16.72 -1.47 -3.98
CA SER A 89 -17.33 -0.60 -5.01
C SER A 89 -17.29 0.87 -4.61
N GLY A 90 -16.79 1.72 -5.52
CA GLY A 90 -16.68 3.17 -5.35
C GLY A 90 -15.61 3.61 -4.36
N LYS A 91 -14.81 2.70 -3.79
CA LYS A 91 -13.77 3.06 -2.80
C LYS A 91 -12.40 3.23 -3.43
N THR A 92 -11.66 4.19 -2.91
CA THR A 92 -10.21 4.30 -3.13
C THR A 92 -9.50 3.20 -2.35
N ILE A 93 -8.63 2.45 -3.03
CA ILE A 93 -7.80 1.40 -2.42
C ILE A 93 -6.33 1.74 -2.67
N LEU A 94 -5.63 2.14 -1.62
CA LEU A 94 -4.18 2.34 -1.63
C LEU A 94 -3.52 0.96 -1.61
N ASP A 95 -3.02 0.54 -2.76
CA ASP A 95 -2.44 -0.79 -2.95
C ASP A 95 -0.93 -0.74 -2.73
N THR A 96 -0.46 -1.37 -1.66
CA THR A 96 0.97 -1.46 -1.31
C THR A 96 1.58 -2.82 -1.65
N THR A 97 0.81 -3.70 -2.30
CA THR A 97 1.26 -5.06 -2.60
C THR A 97 2.26 -5.11 -3.75
N ASN A 98 3.02 -6.18 -3.81
CA ASN A 98 3.93 -6.49 -4.91
C ASN A 98 3.69 -7.93 -5.38
N ALA A 99 3.90 -8.18 -6.66
CA ALA A 99 3.77 -9.50 -7.25
C ALA A 99 5.00 -10.38 -6.96
N LEU A 100 5.43 -10.45 -5.69
CA LEU A 100 6.59 -11.24 -5.27
C LEU A 100 6.18 -12.66 -4.97
N SER A 101 6.97 -13.64 -5.44
CA SER A 101 6.80 -15.06 -5.11
C SER A 101 7.43 -15.40 -3.77
N HIS A 102 7.03 -16.54 -3.18
CA HIS A 102 7.63 -17.06 -1.95
C HIS A 102 9.02 -17.69 -2.16
N GLU A 103 9.50 -17.75 -3.41
CA GLU A 103 10.82 -18.29 -3.67
C GLU A 103 11.92 -17.42 -3.06
N PRO A 104 13.00 -18.02 -2.57
CA PRO A 104 14.13 -17.25 -2.04
C PRO A 104 14.75 -16.39 -3.14
N PRO A 105 15.33 -15.24 -2.78
CA PRO A 105 16.01 -14.38 -3.73
C PRO A 105 17.25 -15.08 -4.31
N GLU A 106 17.48 -14.88 -5.61
CA GLU A 106 18.70 -15.33 -6.28
C GLU A 106 19.66 -14.14 -6.39
N GLN A 107 20.80 -14.22 -5.74
CA GLN A 107 21.80 -13.13 -5.65
C GLN A 107 21.19 -11.79 -5.24
N GLY A 108 20.23 -11.81 -4.30
CA GLY A 108 19.53 -10.62 -3.81
C GLY A 108 18.32 -10.18 -4.64
N VAL A 109 18.06 -10.83 -5.79
CA VAL A 109 16.94 -10.50 -6.68
C VAL A 109 15.73 -11.38 -6.35
N LEU A 110 14.63 -10.76 -5.90
CA LEU A 110 13.37 -11.43 -5.67
C LEU A 110 12.70 -11.82 -7.00
N LYS A 111 12.02 -12.96 -6.99
CA LYS A 111 11.24 -13.42 -8.13
C LYS A 111 9.81 -12.87 -8.08
N THR A 112 9.25 -12.61 -9.26
CA THR A 112 7.87 -12.15 -9.42
C THR A 112 7.01 -13.22 -10.05
N PHE A 113 5.71 -13.25 -9.71
CA PHE A 113 4.74 -14.15 -10.34
C PHE A 113 3.96 -13.48 -11.49
N THR A 114 4.26 -12.20 -11.80
CA THR A 114 3.78 -11.50 -12.99
C THR A 114 4.90 -11.34 -14.00
N GLY A 115 4.53 -11.33 -15.29
CA GLY A 115 5.47 -11.03 -16.37
C GLY A 115 5.65 -9.52 -16.60
N PRO A 116 6.54 -9.14 -17.55
CA PRO A 116 6.88 -7.74 -17.80
C PRO A 116 5.71 -6.90 -18.37
N ASN A 117 4.71 -7.55 -18.93
CA ASN A 117 3.54 -6.91 -19.54
C ASN A 117 2.27 -7.02 -18.70
N GLU A 118 2.43 -7.27 -17.41
CA GLU A 118 1.33 -7.48 -16.47
C GLU A 118 1.73 -6.99 -15.07
N SER A 119 0.75 -6.55 -14.28
CA SER A 119 0.93 -6.23 -12.87
C SER A 119 -0.16 -6.88 -12.01
N LEU A 120 0.13 -7.08 -10.74
CA LEU A 120 -0.86 -7.55 -9.77
C LEU A 120 -2.00 -6.51 -9.65
N MET A 121 -1.67 -5.23 -9.66
CA MET A 121 -2.69 -4.17 -9.61
C MET A 121 -3.65 -4.24 -10.80
N GLU A 122 -3.18 -4.50 -12.02
CA GLU A 122 -4.07 -4.65 -13.18
C GLU A 122 -5.01 -5.84 -13.02
N ARG A 123 -4.52 -6.98 -12.49
CA ARG A 123 -5.37 -8.15 -12.17
C ARG A 123 -6.48 -7.78 -11.18
N MET A 124 -6.14 -7.05 -10.11
CA MET A 124 -7.11 -6.61 -9.12
C MET A 124 -8.11 -5.61 -9.72
N GLN A 125 -7.65 -4.63 -10.49
CA GLN A 125 -8.50 -3.64 -11.14
C GLN A 125 -9.46 -4.28 -12.16
N GLN A 126 -9.01 -5.30 -12.88
CA GLN A 126 -9.86 -6.06 -13.82
C GLN A 126 -10.92 -6.89 -13.09
N ALA A 127 -10.54 -7.52 -11.97
CA ALA A 127 -11.46 -8.33 -11.18
C ALA A 127 -12.51 -7.48 -10.43
N TYR A 128 -12.16 -6.25 -10.06
CA TYR A 128 -13.02 -5.32 -9.32
C TYR A 128 -13.11 -3.96 -10.01
N PRO A 129 -13.78 -3.87 -11.19
CA PRO A 129 -13.76 -2.66 -12.02
C PRO A 129 -14.45 -1.45 -11.38
N GLN A 130 -15.28 -1.65 -10.37
CA GLN A 130 -15.93 -0.57 -9.62
C GLN A 130 -15.10 -0.06 -8.44
N ALA A 131 -13.98 -0.71 -8.12
CA ALA A 131 -13.03 -0.22 -7.13
C ALA A 131 -11.96 0.64 -7.81
N HIS A 132 -11.35 1.57 -7.07
CA HIS A 132 -10.37 2.51 -7.60
C HIS A 132 -9.00 2.27 -6.96
N PHE A 133 -8.24 1.34 -7.54
CA PHE A 133 -6.91 1.01 -7.06
C PHE A 133 -5.90 2.10 -7.40
N VAL A 134 -5.04 2.43 -6.44
CA VAL A 134 -3.87 3.27 -6.63
C VAL A 134 -2.66 2.54 -6.07
N LYS A 135 -1.72 2.13 -6.91
CA LYS A 135 -0.43 1.58 -6.49
C LYS A 135 0.39 2.66 -5.81
N VAL A 136 0.83 2.40 -4.57
CA VAL A 136 1.58 3.36 -3.77
C VAL A 136 2.30 2.66 -2.61
N PHE A 137 3.38 3.22 -2.09
CA PHE A 137 4.19 2.70 -0.96
C PHE A 137 4.75 1.28 -1.15
N ASN A 138 4.76 0.77 -2.36
CA ASN A 138 5.19 -0.59 -2.66
C ASN A 138 6.72 -0.75 -2.80
N SER A 139 7.46 0.34 -3.00
CA SER A 139 8.90 0.35 -3.34
C SER A 139 9.78 0.91 -2.22
N VAL A 140 9.41 0.65 -0.97
CA VAL A 140 10.14 1.10 0.23
C VAL A 140 9.85 0.18 1.41
N GLY A 141 10.80 0.02 2.32
CA GLY A 141 10.60 -0.73 3.57
C GLY A 141 9.69 0.00 4.56
N SER A 142 8.98 -0.78 5.38
CA SER A 142 7.99 -0.29 6.35
C SER A 142 8.52 0.83 7.25
N ALA A 143 9.78 0.75 7.67
CA ALA A 143 10.41 1.73 8.56
C ALA A 143 10.50 3.15 7.97
N LEU A 144 10.45 3.29 6.64
CA LEU A 144 10.56 4.57 5.95
C LEU A 144 9.22 5.05 5.36
N MET A 145 8.14 4.26 5.42
CA MET A 145 6.87 4.62 4.78
C MET A 145 6.25 5.89 5.32
N VAL A 146 6.42 6.16 6.63
CA VAL A 146 5.80 7.31 7.31
C VAL A 146 6.89 8.22 7.88
N ASN A 147 6.89 9.47 7.46
CA ASN A 147 7.82 10.52 7.89
C ASN A 147 9.30 10.10 7.78
N PRO A 148 9.77 9.65 6.60
CA PRO A 148 11.15 9.21 6.43
C PRO A 148 12.13 10.35 6.72
N LYS A 149 13.14 10.07 7.55
CA LYS A 149 14.22 11.02 7.83
C LYS A 149 15.42 10.71 6.93
N ILE A 150 15.40 11.24 5.71
CA ILE A 150 16.47 11.06 4.73
C ILE A 150 17.27 12.36 4.59
N PRO A 151 18.55 12.39 4.99
CA PRO A 151 19.36 13.62 5.02
C PRO A 151 19.49 14.31 3.65
N SER A 152 19.48 13.53 2.56
CA SER A 152 19.59 14.05 1.18
C SER A 152 18.33 14.73 0.66
N GLY A 153 17.26 14.82 1.44
CA GLY A 153 16.00 15.47 1.11
C GLY A 153 14.82 14.51 0.96
N ARG A 154 13.65 15.05 0.66
CA ARG A 154 12.41 14.28 0.53
C ARG A 154 12.56 13.21 -0.57
N PRO A 155 12.30 11.94 -0.26
CA PRO A 155 12.30 10.89 -1.27
C PRO A 155 11.04 10.95 -2.14
N THR A 156 11.09 10.30 -3.31
CA THR A 156 9.97 10.24 -4.24
C THR A 156 9.15 8.97 -4.05
N MET A 157 7.83 9.13 -3.93
CA MET A 157 6.87 8.04 -3.95
C MET A 157 6.17 7.99 -5.31
N PHE A 158 6.46 6.96 -6.11
CA PHE A 158 5.78 6.71 -7.36
C PHE A 158 4.38 6.15 -7.08
N TYR A 159 3.38 6.64 -7.80
CA TYR A 159 2.03 6.11 -7.73
C TYR A 159 1.34 6.15 -9.08
N CYS A 160 0.35 5.29 -9.28
CA CYS A 160 -0.47 5.25 -10.48
C CYS A 160 -1.87 4.71 -10.18
N GLY A 161 -2.83 5.04 -11.05
CA GLY A 161 -4.21 4.59 -10.95
C GLY A 161 -5.08 5.22 -12.02
N ASN A 162 -6.22 4.60 -12.33
CA ASN A 162 -7.09 5.07 -13.41
C ASN A 162 -8.03 6.21 -12.99
N ASP A 163 -8.35 6.31 -11.69
CA ASP A 163 -9.29 7.31 -11.20
C ASP A 163 -8.56 8.52 -10.61
N ALA A 164 -8.89 9.72 -11.10
CA ALA A 164 -8.24 10.96 -10.67
C ALA A 164 -8.55 11.32 -9.20
N GLY A 165 -9.76 11.01 -8.71
CA GLY A 165 -10.15 11.25 -7.33
C GLY A 165 -9.39 10.33 -6.37
N ALA A 166 -9.26 9.05 -6.70
CA ALA A 166 -8.47 8.10 -5.93
C ALA A 166 -6.99 8.47 -5.91
N LYS A 167 -6.42 8.91 -7.04
CA LYS A 167 -5.05 9.42 -7.09
C LYS A 167 -4.86 10.68 -6.23
N ALA A 168 -5.84 11.57 -6.18
CA ALA A 168 -5.78 12.74 -5.31
C ALA A 168 -5.76 12.35 -3.82
N VAL A 169 -6.52 11.31 -3.41
CA VAL A 169 -6.44 10.75 -2.05
C VAL A 169 -5.04 10.20 -1.77
N ALA A 170 -4.48 9.41 -2.69
CA ALA A 170 -3.13 8.86 -2.56
C ALA A 170 -2.08 9.98 -2.44
N ALA A 171 -2.15 11.00 -3.31
CA ALA A 171 -1.23 12.14 -3.29
C ALA A 171 -1.26 12.89 -1.95
N SER A 172 -2.47 13.09 -1.38
CA SER A 172 -2.62 13.71 -0.06
C SER A 172 -1.95 12.90 1.05
N VAL A 173 -2.11 11.57 1.05
CA VAL A 173 -1.47 10.69 2.04
C VAL A 173 0.06 10.67 1.84
N ILE A 174 0.53 10.61 0.60
CA ILE A 174 1.96 10.67 0.25
C ILE A 174 2.59 11.92 0.84
N GLU A 175 1.97 13.09 0.63
CA GLU A 175 2.49 14.36 1.12
C GLU A 175 2.47 14.43 2.65
N GLN A 176 1.37 14.04 3.29
CA GLN A 176 1.27 13.97 4.74
C GLN A 176 2.34 13.07 5.36
N PHE A 177 2.67 11.97 4.69
CA PHE A 177 3.72 11.02 5.13
C PHE A 177 5.14 11.49 4.81
N GLY A 178 5.32 12.72 4.32
CA GLY A 178 6.63 13.35 4.11
C GLY A 178 7.32 12.97 2.80
N TRP A 179 6.60 12.43 1.83
CA TRP A 179 7.12 12.04 0.52
C TRP A 179 6.81 13.07 -0.55
N GLU A 180 7.60 13.10 -1.62
CA GLU A 180 7.27 13.79 -2.87
C GLU A 180 6.54 12.82 -3.80
N GLY A 181 5.28 13.10 -4.13
CA GLY A 181 4.49 12.24 -5.01
C GLY A 181 4.88 12.39 -6.47
N ALA A 182 5.06 11.27 -7.18
CA ALA A 182 5.24 11.24 -8.63
C ALA A 182 4.14 10.42 -9.29
N ASP A 183 3.17 11.10 -9.90
CA ASP A 183 2.09 10.46 -10.65
C ASP A 183 2.62 9.85 -11.95
N MET A 184 2.54 8.54 -12.09
CA MET A 184 2.98 7.79 -13.27
C MET A 184 1.82 7.48 -14.24
N GLY A 185 0.64 8.07 -14.04
CA GLY A 185 -0.49 7.92 -14.93
C GLY A 185 -1.45 6.80 -14.57
N GLY A 186 -1.89 6.03 -15.56
CA GLY A 186 -2.89 4.97 -15.37
C GLY A 186 -2.35 3.70 -14.75
N ALA A 187 -3.25 2.75 -14.45
CA ALA A 187 -2.93 1.46 -13.82
C ALA A 187 -1.84 0.66 -14.56
N ILE A 188 -1.71 0.83 -15.87
CA ILE A 188 -0.66 0.17 -16.67
C ILE A 188 0.75 0.50 -16.20
N ALA A 189 0.97 1.67 -15.56
CA ALA A 189 2.27 2.04 -15.02
C ALA A 189 2.69 1.16 -13.82
N ALA A 190 1.75 0.42 -13.20
CA ALA A 190 2.08 -0.54 -12.17
C ALA A 190 3.04 -1.64 -12.64
N ARG A 191 3.06 -1.95 -13.96
CA ARG A 191 4.05 -2.86 -14.58
C ARG A 191 5.50 -2.42 -14.35
N ALA A 192 5.74 -1.11 -14.22
CA ALA A 192 7.06 -0.55 -13.94
C ALA A 192 7.25 -0.25 -12.44
N ILE A 193 6.17 0.10 -11.72
CA ILE A 193 6.24 0.47 -10.31
C ILE A 193 6.40 -0.76 -9.40
N GLU A 194 5.73 -1.89 -9.67
CA GLU A 194 5.86 -3.11 -8.85
C GLU A 194 7.29 -3.66 -8.86
N PRO A 195 8.00 -3.75 -10.00
CA PRO A 195 9.40 -4.20 -10.01
C PRO A 195 10.38 -3.29 -9.24
N LEU A 196 10.03 -2.04 -8.96
CA LEU A 196 10.87 -1.19 -8.09
C LEU A 196 11.05 -1.79 -6.68
N ALA A 197 10.10 -2.59 -6.19
CA ALA A 197 10.28 -3.32 -4.95
C ALA A 197 11.43 -4.32 -5.03
N VAL A 198 11.59 -5.01 -6.16
CA VAL A 198 12.71 -5.94 -6.39
C VAL A 198 14.02 -5.17 -6.36
N LEU A 199 14.10 -4.06 -7.10
CA LEU A 199 15.30 -3.20 -7.13
C LEU A 199 15.65 -2.65 -5.74
N TRP A 200 14.64 -2.21 -4.99
CA TRP A 200 14.80 -1.68 -3.64
C TRP A 200 15.34 -2.74 -2.66
N CYS A 201 14.96 -4.01 -2.81
CA CYS A 201 15.38 -5.08 -1.92
C CYS A 201 16.83 -5.54 -2.12
N ILE A 202 17.44 -5.31 -3.30
CA ILE A 202 18.78 -5.84 -3.63
C ILE A 202 19.87 -5.40 -2.62
N PRO A 203 20.04 -4.11 -2.29
CA PRO A 203 21.03 -3.70 -1.29
C PRO A 203 20.76 -4.30 0.10
N GLY A 204 19.47 -4.48 0.44
CA GLY A 204 19.07 -5.12 1.69
C GLY A 204 19.57 -6.55 1.80
N PHE A 205 19.38 -7.36 0.76
CA PHE A 205 19.85 -8.74 0.75
C PHE A 205 21.35 -8.90 0.64
N LEU A 206 22.01 -8.05 -0.15
CA LEU A 206 23.45 -8.16 -0.39
C LEU A 206 24.30 -7.50 0.68
N GLN A 207 23.85 -6.39 1.29
CA GLN A 207 24.65 -5.53 2.16
C GLN A 207 23.96 -5.21 3.49
N ASN A 208 22.78 -5.78 3.75
CA ASN A 208 21.91 -5.45 4.89
C ASN A 208 21.55 -3.94 4.97
N ASP A 209 21.49 -3.25 3.81
CA ASP A 209 21.06 -1.86 3.74
C ASP A 209 19.56 -1.79 3.41
N TRP A 210 18.76 -1.47 4.42
CA TRP A 210 17.32 -1.31 4.35
C TRP A 210 16.88 0.14 4.60
N THR A 211 17.82 1.10 4.55
CA THR A 211 17.60 2.49 4.98
C THR A 211 17.64 3.51 3.84
N HIS A 212 17.36 3.08 2.62
CA HIS A 212 17.38 3.91 1.42
C HIS A 212 15.99 4.07 0.79
N ALA A 213 15.85 5.07 -0.09
CA ALA A 213 14.65 5.30 -0.88
C ALA A 213 15.02 5.92 -2.24
N PHE A 214 14.11 5.80 -3.20
CA PHE A 214 14.29 6.42 -4.52
C PHE A 214 14.03 7.92 -4.47
N ARG A 215 14.75 8.68 -5.31
CA ARG A 215 14.50 10.09 -5.52
C ARG A 215 14.62 10.45 -6.99
N VAL A 216 13.63 11.15 -7.51
CA VAL A 216 13.70 11.77 -8.84
C VAL A 216 14.38 13.13 -8.69
N VAL A 217 15.48 13.33 -9.41
CA VAL A 217 16.17 14.61 -9.47
C VAL A 217 15.80 15.28 -10.79
N ARG A 218 15.39 16.53 -10.70
CA ARG A 218 15.05 17.36 -11.86
C ARG A 218 16.01 18.55 -11.91
N PRO A 219 16.32 19.05 -13.13
CA PRO A 219 17.17 20.23 -13.30
C PRO A 219 16.50 21.48 -12.70
#